data_91f654d226aa4e17c5d59a170b9d7eef
#
_entry.id   91f654d226aa4e17c5d59a170b9d7eef
#
_cell.length_a   1.000
_cell.length_b   1.000
_cell.length_c   1.000
_cell.angle_alpha   90.00
_cell.angle_beta   90.00
_cell.angle_gamma   90.00
#
_symmetry.space_group_name_H-M   'P 1'
#
loop_
_entity.id
_entity.type
_entity.pdbx_description
1 polymer ?
#
loop_
_entity_poly.entity_id
_entity_poly.type
_entity_poly.pdbx_seq_one_letter_code
_entity_poly.pdbx_strand_id
1 'polypeptide(L)'
;ENPKVRQEIYDIMRYWVDKGIEGFRLDVVDQIGKDPELQVTGNGPRLHEYLREMSEKAFLEEGLVVVGEAWGADVERAKLYSAPDGSEMSMVFQFQHICLDQEGEKWDFRPLYLPQLKQCYRTWQQGLHGQGWNSLFMNNHDLPRVVSRWGNAGQYRVESAKMLATMLHGMQGTPYIYQGEELGMTNIKQPIEKYVDLETHNVYRERLEQGY
;
A
#
# COMPACT_ATOMS: atom_id res chain seq x y z
N GLU A 1 -3.50 12.81 18.98
CA GLU A 1 -2.45 13.15 19.97
C GLU A 1 -2.89 12.99 21.41
N ASN A 2 -4.19 12.89 21.70
CA ASN A 2 -4.68 12.73 23.06
C ASN A 2 -4.22 11.38 23.63
N PRO A 3 -3.46 11.35 24.76
CA PRO A 3 -2.96 10.10 25.35
C PRO A 3 -4.06 9.11 25.73
N LYS A 4 -5.22 9.60 26.15
CA LYS A 4 -6.36 8.74 26.48
C LYS A 4 -6.91 8.03 25.24
N VAL A 5 -7.02 8.74 24.11
CA VAL A 5 -7.45 8.13 22.85
C VAL A 5 -6.43 7.09 22.37
N ARG A 6 -5.14 7.38 22.47
CA ARG A 6 -4.10 6.40 22.14
C ARG A 6 -4.24 5.13 22.99
N GLN A 7 -4.42 5.29 24.30
CA GLN A 7 -4.61 4.14 25.21
C GLN A 7 -5.82 3.30 24.81
N GLU A 8 -6.97 3.92 24.53
CA GLU A 8 -8.17 3.19 24.05
C GLU A 8 -7.90 2.40 22.77
N ILE A 9 -7.12 2.96 21.83
CA ILE A 9 -6.73 2.23 20.60
C ILE A 9 -5.85 1.02 20.96
N TYR A 10 -4.88 1.17 21.87
CA TYR A 10 -4.04 0.04 22.30
C TYR A 10 -4.86 -1.04 23.01
N ASP A 11 -5.83 -0.64 23.83
CA ASP A 11 -6.73 -1.58 24.52
C ASP A 11 -7.61 -2.35 23.50
N ILE A 12 -8.09 -1.68 22.43
CA ILE A 12 -8.78 -2.34 21.30
C ILE A 12 -7.85 -3.34 20.61
N MET A 13 -6.61 -2.98 20.33
CA MET A 13 -5.66 -3.89 19.70
C MET A 13 -5.37 -5.09 20.62
N ARG A 14 -5.11 -4.86 21.90
CA ARG A 14 -4.89 -5.94 22.89
C ARG A 14 -6.11 -6.86 23.00
N TYR A 15 -7.32 -6.32 23.00
CA TYR A 15 -8.54 -7.13 22.99
C TYR A 15 -8.55 -8.14 21.84
N TRP A 16 -8.13 -7.73 20.64
CA TRP A 16 -8.09 -8.65 19.49
C TRP A 16 -6.91 -9.65 19.57
N VAL A 17 -5.76 -9.22 20.08
CA VAL A 17 -4.64 -10.14 20.38
C VAL A 17 -5.09 -11.22 21.35
N ASP A 18 -5.79 -10.88 22.43
CA ASP A 18 -6.34 -11.82 23.40
C ASP A 18 -7.39 -12.78 22.79
N LYS A 19 -7.98 -12.43 21.65
CA LYS A 19 -8.83 -13.30 20.84
C LYS A 19 -8.07 -14.24 19.89
N GLY A 20 -6.75 -14.11 19.84
CA GLY A 20 -5.87 -14.98 19.08
C GLY A 20 -5.62 -14.54 17.65
N ILE A 21 -5.77 -13.24 17.31
CA ILE A 21 -5.26 -12.76 16.02
C ILE A 21 -3.73 -12.72 16.04
N GLU A 22 -3.13 -12.93 14.87
CA GLU A 22 -1.68 -13.05 14.70
C GLU A 22 -1.06 -11.84 13.99
N GLY A 23 -1.83 -10.77 13.79
CA GLY A 23 -1.32 -9.56 13.17
C GLY A 23 -2.35 -8.48 12.86
N PHE A 24 -1.85 -7.34 12.37
CA PHE A 24 -2.67 -6.18 12.00
C PHE A 24 -2.27 -5.62 10.64
N ARG A 25 -3.24 -5.15 9.89
CA ARG A 25 -3.02 -4.21 8.80
C ARG A 25 -3.45 -2.82 9.28
N LEU A 26 -2.53 -1.87 9.24
CA LEU A 26 -2.74 -0.48 9.64
C LEU A 26 -3.00 0.37 8.39
N ASP A 27 -4.22 0.90 8.31
CA ASP A 27 -4.68 1.70 7.19
C ASP A 27 -4.06 3.11 7.23
N VAL A 28 -3.60 3.61 6.07
CA VAL A 28 -3.01 4.95 5.88
C VAL A 28 -2.13 5.40 7.06
N VAL A 29 -1.25 4.54 7.49
CA VAL A 29 -0.46 4.68 8.73
C VAL A 29 0.41 5.94 8.75
N ASP A 30 0.85 6.42 7.60
CA ASP A 30 1.62 7.65 7.45
C ASP A 30 0.83 8.94 7.78
N GLN A 31 -0.49 8.83 7.97
CA GLN A 31 -1.34 9.94 8.41
C GLN A 31 -1.48 10.04 9.94
N ILE A 32 -0.90 9.11 10.69
CA ILE A 32 -0.80 9.22 12.16
C ILE A 32 0.14 10.38 12.51
N GLY A 33 -0.20 11.16 13.53
CA GLY A 33 0.63 12.28 13.98
C GLY A 33 0.58 13.52 13.07
N LYS A 34 -0.55 13.75 12.38
CA LYS A 34 -0.83 14.99 11.66
C LYS A 34 -0.53 16.21 12.55
N ASP A 35 0.01 17.25 11.94
CA ASP A 35 0.23 18.51 12.62
C ASP A 35 -0.58 19.62 11.91
N PRO A 36 -1.75 19.98 12.47
CA PRO A 36 -2.61 21.00 11.88
C PRO A 36 -2.00 22.40 11.85
N GLU A 37 -1.13 22.73 12.82
CA GLU A 37 -0.48 24.04 12.90
C GLU A 37 0.57 24.19 11.80
N LEU A 38 1.28 23.11 11.48
CA LEU A 38 2.24 23.04 10.38
C LEU A 38 1.59 22.66 9.03
N GLN A 39 0.26 22.44 9.01
CA GLN A 39 -0.48 21.94 7.83
C GLN A 39 0.07 20.60 7.29
N VAL A 40 0.64 19.77 8.16
CA VAL A 40 1.17 18.46 7.82
C VAL A 40 0.06 17.42 7.93
N THR A 41 -0.29 16.79 6.81
CA THR A 41 -1.37 15.79 6.71
C THR A 41 -0.87 14.33 6.71
N GLY A 42 0.41 14.12 6.44
CA GLY A 42 1.06 12.81 6.48
C GLY A 42 2.54 12.93 6.82
N ASN A 43 3.15 11.84 7.26
CA ASN A 43 4.55 11.79 7.71
C ASN A 43 4.88 12.88 8.75
N GLY A 44 3.96 13.09 9.70
CA GLY A 44 4.11 14.11 10.74
C GLY A 44 5.33 13.86 11.64
N PRO A 45 5.82 14.90 12.33
CA PRO A 45 7.10 14.84 13.07
C PRO A 45 7.10 13.83 14.21
N ARG A 46 5.93 13.45 14.73
CA ARG A 46 5.78 12.49 15.82
C ARG A 46 5.30 11.11 15.36
N LEU A 47 5.23 10.86 14.05
CA LEU A 47 4.70 9.62 13.49
C LEU A 47 5.42 8.38 14.07
N HIS A 48 6.72 8.32 13.91
CA HIS A 48 7.53 7.18 14.37
C HIS A 48 7.56 7.04 15.92
N GLU A 49 7.41 8.13 16.67
CA GLU A 49 7.22 8.08 18.12
C GLU A 49 5.92 7.33 18.47
N TYR A 50 4.82 7.67 17.82
CA TYR A 50 3.52 7.03 18.07
C TYR A 50 3.48 5.58 17.60
N LEU A 51 4.17 5.26 16.51
CA LEU A 51 4.24 3.87 16.02
C LEU A 51 5.03 2.98 16.98
N ARG A 52 6.14 3.47 17.55
CA ARG A 52 6.89 2.74 18.58
C ARG A 52 6.07 2.57 19.85
N GLU A 53 5.43 3.64 20.33
CA GLU A 53 4.53 3.55 21.48
C GLU A 53 3.43 2.51 21.26
N MET A 54 2.81 2.49 20.07
CA MET A 54 1.79 1.51 19.69
C MET A 54 2.34 0.09 19.68
N SER A 55 3.51 -0.10 19.07
CA SER A 55 4.20 -1.38 19.02
C SER A 55 4.46 -1.92 20.41
N GLU A 56 5.12 -1.14 21.27
CA GLU A 56 5.44 -1.50 22.65
C GLU A 56 4.20 -1.84 23.49
N LYS A 57 3.09 -1.10 23.30
CA LYS A 57 1.87 -1.25 24.09
C LYS A 57 0.95 -2.37 23.60
N ALA A 58 0.96 -2.67 22.32
CA ALA A 58 -0.08 -3.50 21.73
C ALA A 58 0.38 -4.84 21.16
N PHE A 59 1.60 -4.96 20.58
CA PHE A 59 1.92 -6.16 19.83
C PHE A 59 3.38 -6.62 19.80
N LEU A 60 4.36 -5.81 20.23
CA LEU A 60 5.78 -6.16 20.10
C LEU A 60 6.15 -7.47 20.83
N GLU A 61 5.69 -7.63 22.06
CA GLU A 61 5.99 -8.80 22.88
C GLU A 61 5.36 -10.10 22.33
N GLU A 62 4.30 -9.98 21.56
CA GLU A 62 3.56 -11.12 21.00
C GLU A 62 4.15 -11.63 19.68
N GLY A 63 5.11 -10.93 19.08
CA GLY A 63 5.73 -11.32 17.82
C GLY A 63 4.75 -11.31 16.62
N LEU A 64 3.75 -10.44 16.64
CA LEU A 64 2.72 -10.35 15.61
C LEU A 64 3.25 -9.80 14.30
N VAL A 65 2.64 -10.20 13.19
CA VAL A 65 2.91 -9.62 11.88
C VAL A 65 2.08 -8.35 11.72
N VAL A 66 2.76 -7.21 11.61
CA VAL A 66 2.10 -5.92 11.42
C VAL A 66 2.54 -5.29 10.11
N VAL A 67 1.58 -4.94 9.26
CA VAL A 67 1.83 -4.30 7.98
C VAL A 67 1.11 -2.95 7.90
N GLY A 68 1.83 -1.90 7.51
CA GLY A 68 1.27 -0.56 7.34
C GLY A 68 1.04 -0.21 5.89
N GLU A 69 -0.01 0.53 5.60
CA GLU A 69 -0.19 1.21 4.32
C GLU A 69 0.35 2.62 4.42
N ALA A 70 1.36 2.96 3.60
CA ALA A 70 2.02 4.27 3.62
C ALA A 70 2.25 4.84 2.22
N TRP A 71 1.33 5.68 1.76
CA TRP A 71 1.42 6.35 0.45
C TRP A 71 2.63 7.29 0.35
N GLY A 72 2.97 7.94 1.44
CA GLY A 72 4.10 8.85 1.54
C GLY A 72 5.43 8.20 1.93
N ALA A 73 5.53 6.87 1.90
CA ALA A 73 6.77 6.19 2.23
C ALA A 73 7.82 6.36 1.13
N ASP A 74 9.02 6.70 1.54
CA ASP A 74 10.27 6.53 0.81
C ASP A 74 11.13 5.45 1.46
N VAL A 75 12.25 5.12 0.85
CA VAL A 75 13.15 4.07 1.39
C VAL A 75 13.66 4.40 2.79
N GLU A 76 13.98 5.65 3.06
CA GLU A 76 14.53 6.04 4.37
C GLU A 76 13.48 5.92 5.49
N ARG A 77 12.23 6.30 5.21
CA ARG A 77 11.12 6.07 6.13
C ARG A 77 10.79 4.59 6.27
N ALA A 78 10.83 3.85 5.17
CA ALA A 78 10.55 2.42 5.20
C ALA A 78 11.55 1.63 6.06
N LYS A 79 12.80 2.07 6.16
CA LYS A 79 13.78 1.51 7.12
C LYS A 79 13.35 1.70 8.57
N LEU A 80 12.68 2.82 8.89
CA LEU A 80 12.15 3.05 10.24
C LEU A 80 10.92 2.18 10.50
N TYR A 81 9.98 2.17 9.56
CA TYR A 81 8.76 1.37 9.65
C TYR A 81 9.01 -0.13 9.84
N SER A 82 10.03 -0.67 9.15
CA SER A 82 10.30 -2.10 9.09
C SER A 82 11.72 -2.45 9.55
N ALA A 83 12.22 -1.73 10.54
CA ALA A 83 13.52 -1.98 11.12
C ALA A 83 13.64 -3.44 11.61
N PRO A 84 14.82 -4.09 11.45
CA PRO A 84 15.02 -5.48 11.85
C PRO A 84 14.78 -5.76 13.34
N ASP A 85 14.81 -4.74 14.18
CA ASP A 85 14.49 -4.83 15.62
C ASP A 85 12.98 -4.94 15.91
N GLY A 86 12.14 -4.78 14.88
CA GLY A 86 10.68 -4.85 15.01
C GLY A 86 10.07 -3.69 15.79
N SER A 87 10.80 -2.59 15.98
CA SER A 87 10.39 -1.49 16.85
C SER A 87 9.11 -0.77 16.43
N GLU A 88 8.68 -0.88 15.17
CA GLU A 88 7.43 -0.28 14.68
C GLU A 88 6.51 -1.33 14.05
N MET A 89 6.86 -1.85 12.87
CA MET A 89 6.05 -2.83 12.13
C MET A 89 6.96 -3.85 11.46
N SER A 90 6.37 -4.93 10.94
CA SER A 90 7.11 -5.95 10.20
C SER A 90 7.48 -5.48 8.79
N MET A 91 6.60 -4.71 8.15
CA MET A 91 6.76 -4.22 6.78
C MET A 91 5.74 -3.13 6.44
N VAL A 92 5.95 -2.45 5.32
CA VAL A 92 5.07 -1.38 4.85
C VAL A 92 4.79 -1.51 3.35
N PHE A 93 3.54 -1.26 2.95
CA PHE A 93 3.18 -1.05 1.55
C PHE A 93 3.61 0.36 1.13
N GLN A 94 4.42 0.44 0.09
CA GLN A 94 4.79 1.68 -0.58
C GLN A 94 4.12 1.76 -1.96
N PHE A 95 3.83 2.96 -2.43
CA PHE A 95 3.06 3.17 -3.65
C PHE A 95 3.84 3.84 -4.79
N GLN A 96 5.14 4.06 -4.65
CA GLN A 96 5.94 4.75 -5.68
C GLN A 96 5.87 4.05 -7.04
N HIS A 97 5.93 2.70 -7.06
CA HIS A 97 5.83 1.94 -8.31
C HIS A 97 4.45 2.06 -8.96
N ILE A 98 3.39 2.21 -8.15
CA ILE A 98 2.00 2.35 -8.60
C ILE A 98 1.75 3.72 -9.25
N CYS A 99 2.47 4.76 -8.84
CA CYS A 99 2.30 6.11 -9.38
C CYS A 99 3.09 6.39 -10.67
N LEU A 100 3.90 5.44 -11.17
CA LEU A 100 4.81 5.67 -12.31
C LEU A 100 4.10 5.89 -13.65
N ASP A 101 2.90 5.39 -13.82
CA ASP A 101 2.08 5.52 -15.01
C ASP A 101 0.91 6.51 -14.83
N GLN A 102 0.91 7.28 -13.74
CA GLN A 102 -0.04 8.37 -13.52
C GLN A 102 0.51 9.68 -14.10
N GLU A 103 -0.38 10.50 -14.66
CA GLU A 103 -0.06 11.81 -15.20
C GLU A 103 -1.10 12.83 -14.75
N GLY A 104 -0.71 13.69 -13.79
CA GLY A 104 -1.63 14.66 -13.21
C GLY A 104 -2.56 14.03 -12.18
N GLU A 105 -3.81 13.78 -12.58
CA GLU A 105 -4.82 13.22 -11.70
C GLU A 105 -4.69 11.69 -11.51
N LYS A 106 -5.21 11.19 -10.41
CA LYS A 106 -5.23 9.75 -10.07
C LYS A 106 -5.76 8.85 -11.19
N TRP A 107 -6.68 9.38 -12.00
CA TRP A 107 -7.40 8.65 -13.06
C TRP A 107 -6.77 8.79 -14.45
N ASP A 108 -5.72 9.59 -14.58
CA ASP A 108 -5.03 9.80 -15.85
C ASP A 108 -3.82 8.88 -15.93
N PHE A 109 -3.93 7.89 -16.82
CA PHE A 109 -2.88 6.90 -17.02
C PHE A 109 -2.16 7.13 -18.36
N ARG A 110 -0.86 6.98 -18.33
CA ARG A 110 0.03 6.89 -19.49
C ARG A 110 0.64 5.51 -19.58
N PRO A 111 1.19 5.11 -20.75
CA PRO A 111 1.92 3.86 -20.85
C PRO A 111 3.07 3.79 -19.82
N LEU A 112 3.16 2.65 -19.14
CA LEU A 112 4.23 2.40 -18.16
C LEU A 112 5.59 2.46 -18.85
N TYR A 113 6.49 3.30 -18.33
CA TYR A 113 7.88 3.36 -18.79
C TYR A 113 8.74 2.37 -17.98
N LEU A 114 9.01 1.22 -18.59
CA LEU A 114 9.69 0.10 -17.95
C LEU A 114 11.05 0.44 -17.27
N PRO A 115 11.91 1.31 -17.83
CA PRO A 115 13.13 1.73 -17.13
C PRO A 115 12.89 2.40 -15.77
N GLN A 116 11.83 3.21 -15.64
CA GLN A 116 11.44 3.82 -14.36
C GLN A 116 10.95 2.78 -13.35
N LEU A 117 10.15 1.80 -13.80
CA LEU A 117 9.71 0.69 -12.94
C LEU A 117 10.91 -0.11 -12.42
N LYS A 118 11.84 -0.47 -13.30
CA LYS A 118 13.08 -1.16 -12.91
C LYS A 118 13.92 -0.34 -11.93
N GLN A 119 14.02 0.95 -12.13
CA GLN A 119 14.77 1.82 -11.22
C GLN A 119 14.08 1.92 -9.87
N CYS A 120 12.75 2.05 -9.83
CA CYS A 120 11.98 2.07 -8.60
C CYS A 120 12.22 0.78 -7.79
N TYR A 121 12.01 -0.39 -8.38
CA TYR A 121 12.26 -1.66 -7.69
C TYR A 121 13.72 -1.82 -7.27
N ARG A 122 14.70 -1.43 -8.11
CA ARG A 122 16.12 -1.44 -7.72
C ARG A 122 16.33 -0.61 -6.46
N THR A 123 15.82 0.62 -6.42
CA THR A 123 15.97 1.53 -5.28
C THR A 123 15.42 0.90 -4.01
N TRP A 124 14.22 0.33 -4.06
CA TRP A 124 13.58 -0.30 -2.92
C TRP A 124 14.28 -1.60 -2.48
N GLN A 125 14.62 -2.48 -3.42
CA GLN A 125 15.31 -3.73 -3.12
C GLN A 125 16.70 -3.49 -2.52
N GLN A 126 17.48 -2.57 -3.08
CA GLN A 126 18.82 -2.23 -2.56
C GLN A 126 18.72 -1.47 -1.24
N GLY A 127 17.80 -0.53 -1.14
CA GLY A 127 17.67 0.33 0.03
C GLY A 127 17.22 -0.39 1.29
N LEU A 128 16.34 -1.38 1.17
CA LEU A 128 15.84 -2.16 2.31
C LEU A 128 16.68 -3.41 2.59
N HIS A 129 17.66 -3.77 1.75
CA HIS A 129 18.48 -4.96 1.98
C HIS A 129 19.22 -4.89 3.31
N GLY A 130 18.91 -5.80 4.23
CA GLY A 130 19.48 -5.82 5.58
C GLY A 130 19.06 -4.66 6.50
N GLN A 131 18.20 -3.76 6.05
CA GLN A 131 17.75 -2.57 6.79
C GLN A 131 16.23 -2.57 7.07
N GLY A 132 15.47 -3.40 6.36
CA GLY A 132 14.04 -3.48 6.47
C GLY A 132 13.46 -4.57 5.57
N TRP A 133 12.13 -4.59 5.39
CA TRP A 133 11.46 -5.62 4.62
C TRP A 133 10.42 -5.04 3.67
N ASN A 134 10.40 -5.53 2.43
CA ASN A 134 9.45 -5.09 1.40
C ASN A 134 8.11 -5.83 1.50
N SER A 135 6.99 -5.10 1.44
CA SER A 135 5.69 -5.65 1.02
C SER A 135 5.58 -5.52 -0.50
N LEU A 136 5.48 -6.65 -1.19
CA LEU A 136 5.45 -6.70 -2.65
C LEU A 136 4.01 -6.88 -3.14
N PHE A 137 3.52 -5.96 -3.95
CA PHE A 137 2.20 -6.02 -4.56
C PHE A 137 2.18 -5.26 -5.89
N MET A 138 1.20 -5.54 -6.74
CA MET A 138 1.01 -4.84 -8.01
C MET A 138 -0.40 -4.29 -8.18
N ASN A 139 -1.35 -4.80 -7.41
CA ASN A 139 -2.72 -4.30 -7.33
C ASN A 139 -3.34 -4.64 -5.97
N ASN A 140 -4.46 -4.00 -5.66
CA ASN A 140 -5.25 -4.24 -4.45
C ASN A 140 -6.71 -3.83 -4.72
N HIS A 141 -7.53 -3.72 -3.66
CA HIS A 141 -8.94 -3.31 -3.76
C HIS A 141 -9.15 -1.86 -4.23
N ASP A 142 -8.14 -0.99 -4.12
CA ASP A 142 -8.17 0.42 -4.52
C ASP A 142 -7.55 0.67 -5.92
N LEU A 143 -7.01 -0.36 -6.55
CA LEU A 143 -6.23 -0.23 -7.77
C LEU A 143 -6.79 -1.09 -8.91
N PRO A 144 -6.61 -0.67 -10.16
CA PRO A 144 -6.94 -1.50 -11.31
C PRO A 144 -6.20 -2.84 -11.28
N ARG A 145 -6.84 -3.90 -11.82
CA ARG A 145 -6.19 -5.20 -12.01
C ARG A 145 -4.91 -5.04 -12.83
N VAL A 146 -3.80 -5.56 -12.33
CA VAL A 146 -2.48 -5.35 -12.92
C VAL A 146 -2.36 -5.87 -14.36
N VAL A 147 -3.03 -6.97 -14.70
CA VAL A 147 -3.04 -7.49 -16.07
C VAL A 147 -3.71 -6.50 -17.03
N SER A 148 -4.77 -5.83 -16.60
CA SER A 148 -5.43 -4.79 -17.41
C SER A 148 -4.62 -3.50 -17.49
N ARG A 149 -3.85 -3.18 -16.47
CA ARG A 149 -3.09 -1.94 -16.38
C ARG A 149 -1.73 -2.02 -17.07
N TRP A 150 -0.96 -3.08 -16.82
CA TRP A 150 0.44 -3.22 -17.28
C TRP A 150 0.67 -4.40 -18.21
N GLY A 151 -0.32 -5.26 -18.38
CA GLY A 151 -0.26 -6.43 -19.25
C GLY A 151 -1.12 -6.31 -20.50
N ASN A 152 -1.38 -7.45 -21.11
CA ASN A 152 -2.33 -7.59 -22.20
C ASN A 152 -3.54 -8.38 -21.72
N ALA A 153 -4.67 -7.70 -21.52
CA ALA A 153 -5.91 -8.33 -21.03
C ALA A 153 -6.64 -9.19 -22.09
N GLY A 154 -6.18 -9.20 -23.34
CA GLY A 154 -6.74 -9.96 -24.46
C GLY A 154 -6.00 -11.26 -24.71
N GLN A 155 -5.45 -11.39 -25.92
CA GLN A 155 -4.80 -12.60 -26.43
C GLN A 155 -3.69 -13.14 -25.52
N TYR A 156 -2.91 -12.27 -24.90
CA TYR A 156 -1.76 -12.65 -24.03
C TYR A 156 -2.04 -12.47 -22.54
N ARG A 157 -3.30 -12.64 -22.13
CA ARG A 157 -3.70 -12.47 -20.71
C ARG A 157 -2.95 -13.41 -19.78
N VAL A 158 -2.86 -14.68 -20.16
CA VAL A 158 -2.21 -15.72 -19.33
C VAL A 158 -0.71 -15.48 -19.24
N GLU A 159 -0.07 -15.18 -20.36
CA GLU A 159 1.36 -14.88 -20.42
C GLU A 159 1.70 -13.61 -19.62
N SER A 160 0.86 -12.59 -19.73
CA SER A 160 1.01 -11.36 -18.95
C SER A 160 0.89 -11.63 -17.45
N ALA A 161 -0.12 -12.38 -17.02
CA ALA A 161 -0.30 -12.74 -15.61
C ALA A 161 0.91 -13.52 -15.07
N LYS A 162 1.38 -14.51 -15.82
CA LYS A 162 2.57 -15.30 -15.44
C LYS A 162 3.83 -14.46 -15.36
N MET A 163 4.04 -13.56 -16.32
CA MET A 163 5.20 -12.65 -16.34
C MET A 163 5.19 -11.72 -15.12
N LEU A 164 4.04 -11.09 -14.82
CA LEU A 164 3.88 -10.19 -13.70
C LEU A 164 4.07 -10.95 -12.37
N ALA A 165 3.48 -12.14 -12.22
CA ALA A 165 3.69 -12.98 -11.04
C ALA A 165 5.17 -13.38 -10.88
N THR A 166 5.86 -13.76 -11.97
CA THR A 166 7.29 -14.08 -11.94
C THR A 166 8.12 -12.89 -11.47
N MET A 167 7.81 -11.68 -11.95
CA MET A 167 8.49 -10.46 -11.53
C MET A 167 8.27 -10.19 -10.04
N LEU A 168 7.03 -10.30 -9.56
CA LEU A 168 6.70 -10.06 -8.15
C LEU A 168 7.42 -11.05 -7.23
N HIS A 169 7.29 -12.34 -7.49
CA HIS A 169 7.86 -13.40 -6.64
C HIS A 169 9.38 -13.55 -6.76
N GLY A 170 10.00 -12.98 -7.79
CA GLY A 170 11.45 -12.97 -7.97
C GLY A 170 12.20 -11.91 -7.15
N MET A 171 11.49 -11.06 -6.41
CA MET A 171 12.05 -10.00 -5.57
C MET A 171 12.11 -10.42 -4.09
N GLN A 172 13.02 -9.79 -3.32
CA GLN A 172 13.08 -9.99 -1.88
C GLN A 172 11.96 -9.21 -1.18
N GLY A 173 11.11 -9.90 -0.44
CA GLY A 173 9.99 -9.35 0.30
C GLY A 173 8.85 -10.33 0.47
N THR A 174 7.78 -9.89 1.09
CA THR A 174 6.54 -10.67 1.22
C THR A 174 5.59 -10.34 0.07
N PRO A 175 5.30 -11.28 -0.83
CA PRO A 175 4.35 -11.05 -1.92
C PRO A 175 2.91 -11.10 -1.40
N TYR A 176 2.13 -10.08 -1.78
CA TYR A 176 0.70 -9.98 -1.51
C TYR A 176 -0.07 -10.20 -2.81
N ILE A 177 -0.84 -11.29 -2.85
CA ILE A 177 -1.62 -11.68 -4.02
C ILE A 177 -3.05 -11.23 -3.81
N TYR A 178 -3.48 -10.22 -4.58
CA TYR A 178 -4.87 -9.77 -4.51
C TYR A 178 -5.79 -10.82 -5.11
N GLN A 179 -6.92 -11.10 -4.43
CA GLN A 179 -7.87 -12.15 -4.86
C GLN A 179 -8.21 -12.04 -6.35
N GLY A 180 -8.02 -13.14 -7.08
CA GLY A 180 -8.18 -13.22 -8.54
C GLY A 180 -6.93 -12.88 -9.35
N GLU A 181 -5.88 -12.32 -8.74
CA GLU A 181 -4.60 -12.11 -9.41
C GLU A 181 -3.96 -13.44 -9.82
N GLU A 182 -4.08 -14.47 -8.98
CA GLU A 182 -3.64 -15.84 -9.25
C GLU A 182 -4.32 -16.47 -10.47
N LEU A 183 -5.51 -15.99 -10.84
CA LEU A 183 -6.24 -16.39 -12.05
C LEU A 183 -5.98 -15.47 -13.25
N GLY A 184 -5.19 -14.41 -13.05
CA GLY A 184 -4.99 -13.36 -14.05
C GLY A 184 -6.28 -12.63 -14.38
N MET A 185 -7.11 -12.32 -13.37
CA MET A 185 -8.32 -11.53 -13.55
C MET A 185 -8.03 -10.16 -14.12
N THR A 186 -8.96 -9.66 -14.94
CA THR A 186 -8.91 -8.34 -15.57
C THR A 186 -9.98 -7.42 -14.99
N ASN A 187 -9.89 -6.12 -15.29
CA ASN A 187 -10.92 -5.16 -14.88
C ASN A 187 -12.27 -5.52 -15.50
N ILE A 188 -13.32 -5.35 -14.74
CA ILE A 188 -14.69 -5.44 -15.23
C ILE A 188 -15.04 -4.16 -16.00
N LYS A 189 -15.84 -4.31 -17.06
CA LYS A 189 -16.49 -3.20 -17.76
C LYS A 189 -18.00 -3.38 -17.68
N GLN A 190 -18.66 -2.38 -17.14
CA GLN A 190 -20.11 -2.38 -16.99
C GLN A 190 -20.69 -0.96 -17.17
N PRO A 191 -21.99 -0.81 -17.43
CA PRO A 191 -22.63 0.51 -17.43
C PRO A 191 -22.41 1.25 -16.10
N ILE A 192 -22.27 2.57 -16.16
CA ILE A 192 -21.94 3.41 -14.99
C ILE A 192 -22.93 3.23 -13.83
N GLU A 193 -24.19 2.97 -14.14
CA GLU A 193 -25.27 2.80 -13.16
C GLU A 193 -25.11 1.54 -12.28
N LYS A 194 -24.24 0.61 -12.71
CA LYS A 194 -23.94 -0.62 -11.96
C LYS A 194 -22.76 -0.48 -10.99
N TYR A 195 -22.00 0.60 -11.10
CA TYR A 195 -20.97 0.90 -10.11
C TYR A 195 -21.63 1.52 -8.88
N VAL A 196 -21.20 1.08 -7.69
CA VAL A 196 -21.70 1.61 -6.41
C VAL A 196 -20.74 2.59 -5.77
N ASP A 197 -19.51 2.67 -6.29
CA ASP A 197 -18.48 3.54 -5.77
C ASP A 197 -18.78 5.01 -6.09
N LEU A 198 -18.78 5.85 -5.04
CA LEU A 198 -19.10 7.27 -5.14
C LEU A 198 -18.03 8.04 -5.92
N GLU A 199 -16.75 7.69 -5.75
CA GLU A 199 -15.64 8.35 -6.44
C GLU A 199 -15.75 8.12 -7.95
N THR A 200 -16.04 6.90 -8.37
CA THR A 200 -16.28 6.55 -9.79
C THR A 200 -17.38 7.41 -10.40
N HIS A 201 -18.52 7.58 -9.69
CA HIS A 201 -19.61 8.43 -10.19
C HIS A 201 -19.25 9.92 -10.26
N ASN A 202 -18.47 10.41 -9.30
CA ASN A 202 -18.03 11.81 -9.28
C ASN A 202 -17.09 12.09 -10.44
N VAL A 203 -16.06 11.24 -10.62
CA VAL A 203 -15.10 11.38 -11.73
C VAL A 203 -15.79 11.23 -13.09
N TYR A 204 -16.73 10.28 -13.22
CA TYR A 204 -17.48 10.12 -14.47
C TYR A 204 -18.26 11.40 -14.83
N ARG A 205 -18.96 12.02 -13.87
CA ARG A 205 -19.65 13.29 -14.08
C ARG A 205 -18.71 14.42 -14.49
N GLU A 206 -17.61 14.57 -13.76
CA GLU A 206 -16.60 15.60 -14.02
C GLU A 206 -16.01 15.46 -15.41
N ARG A 207 -15.70 14.24 -15.86
CA ARG A 207 -15.18 13.97 -17.20
C ARG A 207 -16.20 14.29 -18.29
N LEU A 208 -17.48 13.96 -18.09
CA LEU A 208 -18.54 14.38 -19.03
C LEU A 208 -18.67 15.90 -19.15
N GLU A 209 -18.56 16.65 -18.04
CA GLU A 209 -18.56 18.12 -18.05
C GLU A 209 -17.35 18.70 -18.79
N GLN A 210 -16.21 18.02 -18.75
CA GLN A 210 -14.99 18.35 -19.49
C GLN A 210 -15.03 17.93 -20.98
N GLY A 211 -16.06 17.21 -21.42
CA GLY A 211 -16.27 16.81 -22.81
C GLY A 211 -15.61 15.50 -23.22
N TYR A 212 -15.31 14.63 -22.26
CA TYR A 212 -14.83 13.26 -22.49
C TYR A 212 -15.97 12.26 -22.74
#